data_35fac39365133af98eeacb2edaffeecb
#
_entry.id   35fac39365133af98eeacb2edaffeecb
#
_cell.length_a   1.000
_cell.length_b   1.000
_cell.length_c   1.000
_cell.angle_alpha   90.00
_cell.angle_beta   90.00
_cell.angle_gamma   90.00
#
_symmetry.space_group_name_H-M   'P 1'
#
loop_
_entity.id
_entity.type
_entity.pdbx_description
1 polymer ?
#
loop_
_entity_poly.entity_id
_entity_poly.type
_entity_poly.pdbx_seq_one_letter_code
_entity_poly.pdbx_strand_id
1 'polypeptide(L)'
;DRYITSYARADSITRKTPAELKILRQAGLNHLYCGMETGSAQILRLINKGFDSDTVVRSGCMAKDADMILSEFILLGIGGKELSEENAIQTAKALNVIQPDFIRVHATGIKPESKLGEFVRDGSFTLQSEEEIVIEQKMFLQQLQAMDSYYVNEHIINLLLEVRGNLRTEKQEMLSAIDRFLSLSPDEKLLFTIGRRLNIFFLLDDLKKPELHKKAEESLKNILGKSPDVDFVALCNYIRQSQI
;
A
#
# COMPACT_ATOMS: atom_id res chain seq x y z
N ASP A 1 -1.82 -30.52 -14.57
CA ASP A 1 -2.69 -29.73 -13.70
C ASP A 1 -2.70 -28.29 -14.20
N ARG A 2 -3.90 -27.68 -14.28
CA ARG A 2 -4.04 -26.26 -14.67
C ARG A 2 -3.86 -25.39 -13.42
N TYR A 3 -3.06 -24.33 -13.53
CA TYR A 3 -2.91 -23.29 -12.51
C TYR A 3 -3.41 -21.96 -13.07
N ILE A 4 -4.57 -21.51 -12.61
CA ILE A 4 -5.22 -20.30 -13.09
C ILE A 4 -5.19 -19.26 -11.98
N THR A 5 -4.80 -18.06 -12.33
CA THR A 5 -4.92 -16.88 -11.45
C THR A 5 -5.99 -15.94 -12.02
N SER A 6 -6.70 -15.23 -11.16
CA SER A 6 -7.69 -14.23 -11.59
C SER A 6 -7.74 -13.06 -10.65
N TYR A 7 -7.98 -11.87 -11.19
CA TYR A 7 -8.43 -10.74 -10.40
C TYR A 7 -9.90 -10.92 -10.05
N ALA A 8 -10.27 -10.58 -8.82
CA ALA A 8 -11.62 -10.66 -8.32
C ALA A 8 -11.98 -9.43 -7.48
N ARG A 9 -13.28 -9.11 -7.45
CA ARG A 9 -13.85 -8.13 -6.53
C ARG A 9 -14.51 -8.86 -5.37
N ALA A 10 -14.47 -8.29 -4.17
CA ALA A 10 -15.08 -8.87 -2.99
C ALA A 10 -16.58 -9.22 -3.18
N ASP A 11 -17.34 -8.29 -3.79
CA ASP A 11 -18.75 -8.50 -4.08
C ASP A 11 -19.02 -9.61 -5.12
N SER A 12 -18.06 -9.89 -6.02
CA SER A 12 -18.17 -11.00 -6.97
C SER A 12 -17.96 -12.36 -6.31
N ILE A 13 -17.05 -12.42 -5.32
CA ILE A 13 -16.81 -13.64 -4.53
C ILE A 13 -18.03 -13.93 -3.66
N THR A 14 -18.56 -12.93 -2.95
CA THR A 14 -19.68 -13.12 -2.01
C THR A 14 -21.02 -13.41 -2.67
N ARG A 15 -21.16 -13.26 -4.01
CA ARG A 15 -22.33 -13.71 -4.78
C ARG A 15 -22.29 -15.19 -5.07
N LYS A 16 -21.18 -15.88 -4.82
CA LYS A 16 -21.05 -17.33 -5.04
C LYS A 16 -21.34 -18.09 -3.77
N THR A 17 -21.82 -19.32 -3.95
CA THR A 17 -21.93 -20.27 -2.85
C THR A 17 -20.56 -20.90 -2.55
N PRO A 18 -20.32 -21.43 -1.34
CA PRO A 18 -19.11 -22.20 -1.03
C PRO A 18 -18.87 -23.37 -1.99
N ALA A 19 -19.95 -24.03 -2.45
CA ALA A 19 -19.87 -25.14 -3.41
C ALA A 19 -19.35 -24.66 -4.78
N GLU A 20 -19.82 -23.53 -5.29
CA GLU A 20 -19.36 -22.96 -6.56
C GLU A 20 -17.87 -22.56 -6.48
N LEU A 21 -17.42 -21.97 -5.37
CA LEU A 21 -16.01 -21.65 -5.19
C LEU A 21 -15.15 -22.91 -5.18
N LYS A 22 -15.58 -23.99 -4.52
CA LYS A 22 -14.86 -25.28 -4.55
C LYS A 22 -14.81 -25.90 -5.96
N ILE A 23 -15.88 -25.80 -6.73
CA ILE A 23 -15.93 -26.25 -8.14
C ILE A 23 -14.89 -25.43 -8.96
N LEU A 24 -14.85 -24.11 -8.81
CA LEU A 24 -13.87 -23.26 -9.48
C LEU A 24 -12.42 -23.64 -9.07
N ARG A 25 -12.21 -23.92 -7.80
CA ARG A 25 -10.90 -24.38 -7.28
C ARG A 25 -10.49 -25.70 -7.93
N GLN A 26 -11.40 -26.67 -8.01
CA GLN A 26 -11.18 -27.97 -8.64
C GLN A 26 -10.94 -27.85 -10.15
N ALA A 27 -11.58 -26.88 -10.81
CA ALA A 27 -11.36 -26.59 -12.24
C ALA A 27 -10.01 -25.91 -12.53
N GLY A 28 -9.24 -25.57 -11.48
CA GLY A 28 -7.88 -25.03 -11.61
C GLY A 28 -7.76 -23.54 -11.29
N LEU A 29 -8.79 -22.85 -10.79
CA LEU A 29 -8.68 -21.49 -10.27
C LEU A 29 -8.01 -21.54 -8.89
N ASN A 30 -6.69 -21.34 -8.87
CA ASN A 30 -5.86 -21.56 -7.70
C ASN A 30 -5.62 -20.28 -6.88
N HIS A 31 -5.55 -19.14 -7.55
CA HIS A 31 -5.11 -17.90 -6.91
C HIS A 31 -6.02 -16.72 -7.28
N LEU A 32 -6.52 -16.04 -6.27
CA LEU A 32 -7.30 -14.82 -6.43
C LEU A 32 -6.49 -13.59 -6.00
N TYR A 33 -6.50 -12.59 -6.85
CA TYR A 33 -5.99 -11.24 -6.57
C TYR A 33 -7.19 -10.33 -6.31
N CYS A 34 -7.41 -9.95 -5.05
CA CYS A 34 -8.58 -9.19 -4.64
C CYS A 34 -8.18 -7.80 -4.15
N GLY A 35 -8.84 -6.78 -4.67
CA GLY A 35 -8.64 -5.40 -4.23
C GLY A 35 -9.57 -5.06 -3.09
N MET A 36 -9.16 -5.31 -1.84
CA MET A 36 -9.88 -4.79 -0.68
C MET A 36 -9.70 -3.27 -0.51
N GLU A 37 -8.55 -2.75 -0.89
CA GLU A 37 -8.04 -1.37 -0.77
C GLU A 37 -7.87 -0.91 0.68
N THR A 38 -8.88 -1.12 1.52
CA THR A 38 -8.94 -0.76 2.94
C THR A 38 -9.96 -1.62 3.67
N GLY A 39 -9.79 -1.79 4.97
CA GLY A 39 -10.79 -2.36 5.87
C GLY A 39 -11.77 -1.33 6.45
N SER A 40 -11.55 -0.03 6.21
CA SER A 40 -12.41 1.03 6.73
C SER A 40 -13.68 1.20 5.90
N ALA A 41 -14.83 1.01 6.52
CA ALA A 41 -16.13 1.27 5.89
C ALA A 41 -16.30 2.73 5.47
N GLN A 42 -15.67 3.67 6.20
CA GLN A 42 -15.71 5.09 5.87
C GLN A 42 -14.93 5.38 4.59
N ILE A 43 -13.72 4.84 4.47
CA ILE A 43 -12.87 5.03 3.29
C ILE A 43 -13.45 4.30 2.08
N LEU A 44 -14.00 3.08 2.24
CA LEU A 44 -14.69 2.38 1.14
C LEU A 44 -15.84 3.21 0.55
N ARG A 45 -16.60 3.92 1.40
CA ARG A 45 -17.62 4.88 0.94
C ARG A 45 -17.01 6.09 0.25
N LEU A 46 -15.93 6.66 0.83
CA LEU A 46 -15.23 7.83 0.27
C LEU A 46 -14.76 7.59 -1.16
N ILE A 47 -14.18 6.40 -1.42
CA ILE A 47 -13.69 6.01 -2.75
C ILE A 47 -14.74 5.35 -3.65
N ASN A 48 -16.00 5.29 -3.19
CA ASN A 48 -17.11 4.66 -3.90
C ASN A 48 -16.79 3.22 -4.36
N LYS A 49 -16.23 2.39 -3.47
CA LYS A 49 -15.82 1.02 -3.81
C LYS A 49 -16.98 0.11 -4.20
N GLY A 50 -18.21 0.43 -3.72
CA GLY A 50 -19.45 -0.28 -4.06
C GLY A 50 -19.77 -1.48 -3.17
N PHE A 51 -18.97 -1.71 -2.12
CA PHE A 51 -19.22 -2.70 -1.07
C PHE A 51 -18.66 -2.21 0.27
N ASP A 52 -19.03 -2.86 1.35
CA ASP A 52 -18.63 -2.53 2.72
C ASP A 52 -17.50 -3.43 3.26
N SER A 53 -17.04 -3.12 4.47
CA SER A 53 -15.98 -3.87 5.16
C SER A 53 -16.40 -5.31 5.49
N ASP A 54 -17.66 -5.56 5.78
CA ASP A 54 -18.15 -6.92 6.06
C ASP A 54 -18.09 -7.79 4.79
N THR A 55 -18.40 -7.21 3.63
CA THR A 55 -18.24 -7.87 2.33
C THR A 55 -16.77 -8.21 2.05
N VAL A 56 -15.84 -7.31 2.39
CA VAL A 56 -14.40 -7.57 2.27
C VAL A 56 -13.99 -8.77 3.11
N VAL A 57 -14.30 -8.77 4.40
CA VAL A 57 -13.94 -9.87 5.32
C VAL A 57 -14.56 -11.18 4.87
N ARG A 58 -15.88 -11.17 4.58
CA ARG A 58 -16.59 -12.36 4.14
C ARG A 58 -16.01 -12.95 2.85
N SER A 59 -15.67 -12.10 1.87
CA SER A 59 -15.09 -12.58 0.60
C SER A 59 -13.74 -13.26 0.80
N GLY A 60 -12.88 -12.67 1.63
CA GLY A 60 -11.57 -13.24 1.95
C GLY A 60 -11.70 -14.59 2.65
N CYS A 61 -12.55 -14.68 3.69
CA CYS A 61 -12.82 -15.95 4.37
C CYS A 61 -13.39 -17.02 3.41
N MET A 62 -14.34 -16.66 2.56
CA MET A 62 -14.90 -17.60 1.57
C MET A 62 -13.86 -18.12 0.58
N ALA A 63 -12.92 -17.27 0.15
CA ALA A 63 -11.81 -17.68 -0.73
C ALA A 63 -10.88 -18.67 -0.01
N LYS A 64 -10.52 -18.38 1.24
CA LYS A 64 -9.67 -19.26 2.07
C LYS A 64 -10.37 -20.59 2.39
N ASP A 65 -11.66 -20.59 2.72
CA ASP A 65 -12.47 -21.80 2.98
C ASP A 65 -12.63 -22.70 1.74
N ALA A 66 -12.41 -22.14 0.55
CA ALA A 66 -12.38 -22.87 -0.71
C ALA A 66 -10.95 -23.35 -1.11
N ASP A 67 -9.97 -23.25 -0.21
CA ASP A 67 -8.55 -23.60 -0.41
C ASP A 67 -7.88 -22.83 -1.58
N MET A 68 -8.35 -21.62 -1.85
CA MET A 68 -7.72 -20.72 -2.83
C MET A 68 -6.57 -19.95 -2.18
N ILE A 69 -5.49 -19.77 -2.92
CA ILE A 69 -4.45 -18.79 -2.57
C ILE A 69 -5.06 -17.40 -2.74
N LEU A 70 -4.92 -16.56 -1.73
CA LEU A 70 -5.49 -15.22 -1.72
C LEU A 70 -4.42 -14.15 -1.59
N SER A 71 -4.39 -13.23 -2.55
CA SER A 71 -3.66 -11.95 -2.46
C SER A 71 -4.66 -10.82 -2.23
N GLU A 72 -4.52 -10.07 -1.14
CA GLU A 72 -5.29 -8.85 -0.91
C GLU A 72 -4.44 -7.61 -1.21
N PHE A 73 -4.93 -6.75 -2.09
CA PHE A 73 -4.33 -5.43 -2.32
C PHE A 73 -4.87 -4.43 -1.31
N ILE A 74 -3.97 -3.68 -0.69
CA ILE A 74 -4.28 -2.57 0.20
C ILE A 74 -3.60 -1.29 -0.25
N LEU A 75 -4.20 -0.15 0.08
CA LEU A 75 -3.71 1.17 -0.28
C LEU A 75 -3.35 1.98 0.96
N LEU A 76 -2.07 2.32 1.11
CA LEU A 76 -1.61 3.30 2.09
C LEU A 76 -1.84 4.71 1.55
N GLY A 77 -2.22 5.63 2.41
CA GLY A 77 -2.50 7.02 2.04
C GLY A 77 -3.88 7.26 1.43
N ILE A 78 -4.71 6.21 1.25
CA ILE A 78 -6.03 6.33 0.63
C ILE A 78 -7.05 7.09 1.50
N GLY A 79 -6.80 7.20 2.80
CA GLY A 79 -7.63 7.94 3.75
C GLY A 79 -7.22 9.41 3.93
N GLY A 80 -6.13 9.86 3.28
CA GLY A 80 -5.54 11.16 3.57
C GLY A 80 -5.01 11.26 5.00
N LYS A 81 -4.67 12.47 5.44
CA LYS A 81 -4.23 12.70 6.83
C LYS A 81 -5.34 12.40 7.83
N GLU A 82 -6.58 12.73 7.47
CA GLU A 82 -7.74 12.68 8.34
C GLU A 82 -8.11 11.26 8.77
N LEU A 83 -7.91 10.27 7.89
CA LEU A 83 -8.31 8.87 8.11
C LEU A 83 -7.13 7.90 8.07
N SER A 84 -5.90 8.39 8.23
CA SER A 84 -4.68 7.57 8.19
C SER A 84 -4.67 6.47 9.26
N GLU A 85 -4.94 6.84 10.52
CA GLU A 85 -5.03 5.88 11.63
C GLU A 85 -6.19 4.89 11.45
N GLU A 86 -7.36 5.39 11.01
CA GLU A 86 -8.53 4.56 10.70
C GLU A 86 -8.19 3.54 9.61
N ASN A 87 -7.51 3.97 8.54
CA ASN A 87 -7.07 3.07 7.46
C ASN A 87 -6.16 1.96 8.01
N ALA A 88 -5.13 2.33 8.75
CA ALA A 88 -4.17 1.39 9.31
C ALA A 88 -4.84 0.34 10.22
N ILE A 89 -5.66 0.80 11.18
CA ILE A 89 -6.29 -0.06 12.19
C ILE A 89 -7.35 -0.97 11.58
N GLN A 90 -8.29 -0.43 10.80
CA GLN A 90 -9.41 -1.23 10.27
C GLN A 90 -8.93 -2.21 9.20
N THR A 91 -7.92 -1.82 8.39
CA THR A 91 -7.33 -2.71 7.40
C THR A 91 -6.61 -3.89 8.08
N ALA A 92 -5.84 -3.62 9.13
CA ALA A 92 -5.19 -4.68 9.90
C ALA A 92 -6.22 -5.61 10.58
N LYS A 93 -7.31 -5.06 11.16
CA LYS A 93 -8.38 -5.87 11.75
C LYS A 93 -9.01 -6.83 10.73
N ALA A 94 -9.34 -6.35 9.54
CA ALA A 94 -9.91 -7.16 8.48
C ALA A 94 -8.93 -8.28 8.07
N LEU A 95 -7.67 -7.97 7.84
CA LEU A 95 -6.65 -8.93 7.44
C LEU A 95 -6.31 -9.95 8.55
N ASN A 96 -6.39 -9.57 9.81
CA ASN A 96 -6.22 -10.49 10.94
C ASN A 96 -7.32 -11.57 10.98
N VAL A 97 -8.52 -11.27 10.46
CA VAL A 97 -9.61 -12.24 10.32
C VAL A 97 -9.44 -13.09 9.07
N ILE A 98 -9.13 -12.46 7.92
CA ILE A 98 -9.01 -13.12 6.61
C ILE A 98 -7.80 -14.05 6.55
N GLN A 99 -6.65 -13.62 7.09
CA GLN A 99 -5.35 -14.29 7.00
C GLN A 99 -4.99 -14.70 5.55
N PRO A 100 -4.90 -13.74 4.62
CA PRO A 100 -4.58 -14.03 3.22
C PRO A 100 -3.15 -14.57 3.10
N ASP A 101 -2.83 -15.27 2.00
CA ASP A 101 -1.47 -15.76 1.75
C ASP A 101 -0.50 -14.60 1.43
N PHE A 102 -1.01 -13.55 0.75
CA PHE A 102 -0.24 -12.37 0.40
C PHE A 102 -0.99 -11.09 0.72
N ILE A 103 -0.31 -10.15 1.37
CA ILE A 103 -0.78 -8.76 1.55
C ILE A 103 0.05 -7.89 0.62
N ARG A 104 -0.58 -7.37 -0.44
CA ARG A 104 0.08 -6.54 -1.46
C ARG A 104 -0.20 -5.08 -1.19
N VAL A 105 0.86 -4.34 -0.90
CA VAL A 105 0.77 -2.95 -0.46
C VAL A 105 1.16 -2.00 -1.56
N HIS A 106 0.32 -1.00 -1.80
CA HIS A 106 0.62 0.11 -2.70
C HIS A 106 0.39 1.45 -1.98
N ALA A 107 1.29 2.40 -2.18
CA ALA A 107 1.04 3.78 -1.80
C ALA A 107 0.09 4.42 -2.82
N THR A 108 -0.84 5.24 -2.34
CA THR A 108 -1.85 5.86 -3.22
C THR A 108 -1.26 7.02 -4.01
N GLY A 109 -1.52 7.04 -5.33
CA GLY A 109 -1.33 8.20 -6.20
C GLY A 109 -2.70 8.76 -6.61
N ILE A 110 -3.05 9.96 -6.13
CA ILE A 110 -4.38 10.55 -6.35
C ILE A 110 -4.36 11.41 -7.62
N LYS A 111 -5.09 10.97 -8.64
CA LYS A 111 -5.21 11.68 -9.92
C LYS A 111 -6.14 12.89 -9.78
N PRO A 112 -5.80 14.06 -10.37
CA PRO A 112 -6.60 15.27 -10.27
C PRO A 112 -8.05 15.11 -10.77
N GLU A 113 -8.26 14.29 -11.79
CA GLU A 113 -9.56 14.02 -12.39
C GLU A 113 -10.42 13.00 -11.62
N SER A 114 -9.85 12.38 -10.60
CA SER A 114 -10.58 11.43 -9.75
C SER A 114 -11.45 12.16 -8.72
N LYS A 115 -12.40 11.41 -8.11
CA LYS A 115 -13.23 11.94 -7.03
C LYS A 115 -12.40 12.40 -5.83
N LEU A 116 -11.34 11.67 -5.47
CA LEU A 116 -10.42 12.11 -4.43
C LEU A 116 -9.64 13.36 -4.85
N GLY A 117 -9.31 13.50 -6.14
CA GLY A 117 -8.69 14.72 -6.67
C GLY A 117 -9.58 15.95 -6.56
N GLU A 118 -10.92 15.80 -6.68
CA GLU A 118 -11.86 16.88 -6.38
C GLU A 118 -11.77 17.28 -4.90
N PHE A 119 -11.77 16.31 -3.98
CA PHE A 119 -11.66 16.56 -2.54
C PHE A 119 -10.32 17.17 -2.12
N VAL A 120 -9.23 16.87 -2.83
CA VAL A 120 -7.94 17.56 -2.63
C VAL A 120 -8.06 19.03 -3.02
N ARG A 121 -8.70 19.34 -4.16
CA ARG A 121 -8.87 20.73 -4.64
C ARG A 121 -9.79 21.57 -3.77
N ASP A 122 -10.84 21.00 -3.19
CA ASP A 122 -11.77 21.73 -2.31
C ASP A 122 -11.32 21.76 -0.84
N GLY A 123 -10.20 21.10 -0.52
CA GLY A 123 -9.60 21.09 0.82
C GLY A 123 -10.24 20.10 1.81
N SER A 124 -11.18 19.26 1.36
CA SER A 124 -11.83 18.24 2.22
C SER A 124 -11.02 16.94 2.35
N PHE A 125 -9.92 16.83 1.62
CA PHE A 125 -8.97 15.73 1.70
C PHE A 125 -7.54 16.26 1.65
N THR A 126 -6.74 15.97 2.68
CA THR A 126 -5.34 16.39 2.75
C THR A 126 -4.40 15.25 2.37
N LEU A 127 -3.59 15.48 1.34
CA LEU A 127 -2.56 14.50 0.93
C LEU A 127 -1.58 14.24 2.08
N GLN A 128 -1.21 12.99 2.27
CA GLN A 128 -0.09 12.62 3.14
C GLN A 128 1.25 12.82 2.43
N SER A 129 2.24 13.30 3.18
CA SER A 129 3.63 13.24 2.78
C SER A 129 4.12 11.78 2.74
N GLU A 130 5.29 11.55 2.13
CA GLU A 130 5.91 10.22 2.10
C GLU A 130 6.21 9.69 3.52
N GLU A 131 6.66 10.56 4.40
CA GLU A 131 6.90 10.22 5.81
C GLU A 131 5.61 9.83 6.53
N GLU A 132 4.50 10.56 6.32
CA GLU A 132 3.20 10.24 6.91
C GLU A 132 2.66 8.89 6.39
N ILE A 133 2.87 8.57 5.11
CA ILE A 133 2.53 7.23 4.56
C ILE A 133 3.37 6.12 5.22
N VAL A 134 4.65 6.38 5.49
CA VAL A 134 5.52 5.41 6.20
C VAL A 134 5.08 5.24 7.67
N ILE A 135 4.64 6.32 8.32
CA ILE A 135 4.06 6.25 9.68
C ILE A 135 2.78 5.41 9.67
N GLU A 136 1.90 5.62 8.69
CA GLU A 136 0.70 4.79 8.51
C GLU A 136 1.07 3.31 8.27
N GLN A 137 2.08 3.03 7.44
CA GLN A 137 2.59 1.69 7.20
C GLN A 137 3.10 1.03 8.50
N LYS A 138 3.80 1.80 9.35
CA LYS A 138 4.26 1.33 10.67
C LYS A 138 3.09 0.96 11.57
N MET A 139 2.10 1.86 11.70
CA MET A 139 0.90 1.61 12.51
C MET A 139 0.16 0.36 12.02
N PHE A 140 -0.01 0.23 10.70
CA PHE A 140 -0.64 -0.92 10.07
C PHE A 140 0.09 -2.23 10.42
N LEU A 141 1.42 -2.29 10.20
CA LEU A 141 2.23 -3.47 10.51
C LEU A 141 2.17 -3.83 12.00
N GLN A 142 2.17 -2.83 12.90
CA GLN A 142 2.09 -3.07 14.35
C GLN A 142 0.77 -3.76 14.74
N GLN A 143 -0.35 -3.45 14.07
CA GLN A 143 -1.67 -4.02 14.34
C GLN A 143 -1.87 -5.41 13.73
N LEU A 144 -1.06 -5.81 12.75
CA LEU A 144 -1.12 -7.15 12.17
C LEU A 144 -0.65 -8.19 13.20
N GLN A 145 -1.39 -9.29 13.32
CA GLN A 145 -1.00 -10.45 14.13
C GLN A 145 0.09 -11.27 13.43
N ALA A 146 0.74 -12.16 14.17
CA ALA A 146 1.65 -13.15 13.59
C ALA A 146 0.85 -14.16 12.78
N MET A 147 0.93 -14.11 11.46
CA MET A 147 0.26 -14.99 10.52
C MET A 147 1.22 -15.41 9.41
N ASP A 148 0.91 -16.50 8.72
CA ASP A 148 1.73 -17.00 7.61
C ASP A 148 1.41 -16.29 6.28
N SER A 149 1.28 -14.97 6.36
CA SER A 149 1.10 -14.11 5.20
C SER A 149 2.43 -13.50 4.78
N TYR A 150 2.69 -13.44 3.48
CA TYR A 150 3.82 -12.68 2.95
C TYR A 150 3.40 -11.25 2.66
N TYR A 151 4.09 -10.29 3.26
CA TYR A 151 3.92 -8.87 3.04
C TYR A 151 4.71 -8.43 1.80
N VAL A 152 4.01 -8.12 0.71
CA VAL A 152 4.59 -7.77 -0.59
C VAL A 152 4.55 -6.25 -0.75
N ASN A 153 5.70 -5.61 -0.77
CA ASN A 153 5.85 -4.14 -0.86
C ASN A 153 6.85 -3.74 -1.96
N GLU A 154 6.86 -4.48 -3.07
CA GLU A 154 7.86 -4.36 -4.13
C GLU A 154 7.47 -3.40 -5.25
N HIS A 155 6.27 -2.82 -5.20
CA HIS A 155 5.83 -1.90 -6.26
C HIS A 155 6.63 -0.60 -6.20
N ILE A 156 7.01 -0.07 -7.39
CA ILE A 156 7.88 1.11 -7.51
C ILE A 156 7.31 2.36 -6.85
N ILE A 157 5.99 2.46 -6.71
CA ILE A 157 5.32 3.58 -6.02
C ILE A 157 5.55 3.60 -4.52
N ASN A 158 5.99 2.49 -3.92
CA ASN A 158 6.26 2.42 -2.49
C ASN A 158 7.63 3.02 -2.17
N LEU A 159 7.74 3.68 -1.02
CA LEU A 159 8.98 4.35 -0.64
C LEU A 159 10.05 3.36 -0.18
N LEU A 160 9.72 2.45 0.73
CA LEU A 160 10.65 1.52 1.39
C LEU A 160 10.46 0.10 0.86
N LEU A 161 11.14 -0.28 -0.21
CA LEU A 161 10.97 -1.60 -0.85
C LEU A 161 11.50 -2.77 0.00
N GLU A 162 12.39 -2.49 0.96
CA GLU A 162 12.89 -3.47 1.92
C GLU A 162 11.89 -3.88 3.01
N VAL A 163 10.79 -3.14 3.17
CA VAL A 163 9.72 -3.48 4.11
C VAL A 163 8.86 -4.59 3.51
N ARG A 164 9.36 -5.81 3.50
CA ARG A 164 8.71 -6.99 2.92
C ARG A 164 9.19 -8.26 3.62
N GLY A 165 8.38 -9.30 3.61
CA GLY A 165 8.72 -10.58 4.24
C GLY A 165 7.52 -11.30 4.83
N ASN A 166 7.76 -12.43 5.46
CA ASN A 166 6.75 -13.20 6.17
C ASN A 166 6.42 -12.54 7.52
N LEU A 167 5.13 -12.28 7.78
CA LEU A 167 4.69 -11.58 9.00
C LEU A 167 4.95 -12.35 10.30
N ARG A 168 5.06 -13.68 10.24
CA ARG A 168 5.36 -14.50 11.43
C ARG A 168 6.81 -14.37 11.85
N THR A 169 7.73 -14.35 10.89
CA THR A 169 9.17 -14.48 11.16
C THR A 169 9.95 -13.19 10.94
N GLU A 170 9.50 -12.28 10.05
CA GLU A 170 10.28 -11.12 9.60
C GLU A 170 9.61 -9.77 9.91
N LYS A 171 8.49 -9.77 10.67
CA LYS A 171 7.78 -8.52 11.01
C LYS A 171 8.67 -7.51 11.73
N GLN A 172 9.56 -7.98 12.60
CA GLN A 172 10.44 -7.11 13.38
C GLN A 172 11.51 -6.44 12.50
N GLU A 173 12.03 -7.15 11.52
CA GLU A 173 12.96 -6.61 10.53
C GLU A 173 12.29 -5.52 9.69
N MET A 174 11.03 -5.75 9.26
CA MET A 174 10.25 -4.74 8.53
C MET A 174 10.04 -3.47 9.37
N LEU A 175 9.66 -3.60 10.65
CA LEU A 175 9.51 -2.47 11.56
C LEU A 175 10.85 -1.74 11.77
N SER A 176 11.96 -2.48 11.89
CA SER A 176 13.30 -1.90 12.04
C SER A 176 13.72 -1.11 10.80
N ALA A 177 13.37 -1.57 9.59
CA ALA A 177 13.63 -0.83 8.35
C ALA A 177 12.86 0.51 8.32
N ILE A 178 11.60 0.50 8.75
CA ILE A 178 10.79 1.72 8.89
C ILE A 178 11.42 2.67 9.92
N ASP A 179 11.83 2.15 11.09
CA ASP A 179 12.41 2.97 12.15
C ASP A 179 13.74 3.61 11.70
N ARG A 180 14.55 2.90 10.92
CA ARG A 180 15.75 3.47 10.30
C ARG A 180 15.44 4.68 9.44
N PHE A 181 14.42 4.61 8.57
CA PHE A 181 13.99 5.75 7.77
C PHE A 181 13.48 6.90 8.65
N LEU A 182 12.61 6.60 9.62
CA LEU A 182 12.03 7.62 10.49
C LEU A 182 13.06 8.33 11.38
N SER A 183 14.20 7.68 11.67
CA SER A 183 15.32 8.26 12.45
C SER A 183 16.27 9.13 11.65
N LEU A 184 16.17 9.17 10.32
CA LEU A 184 16.95 10.06 9.48
C LEU A 184 16.64 11.53 9.79
N SER A 185 17.62 12.42 9.56
CA SER A 185 17.38 13.87 9.59
C SER A 185 16.35 14.29 8.53
N PRO A 186 15.67 15.44 8.69
CA PRO A 186 14.72 15.94 7.70
C PRO A 186 15.32 16.03 6.28
N ASP A 187 16.57 16.47 6.18
CA ASP A 187 17.28 16.63 4.89
C ASP A 187 17.55 15.26 4.24
N GLU A 188 17.98 14.27 5.02
CA GLU A 188 18.21 12.91 4.53
C GLU A 188 16.90 12.23 4.10
N LYS A 189 15.80 12.43 4.86
CA LYS A 189 14.46 11.95 4.47
C LYS A 189 14.02 12.55 3.14
N LEU A 190 14.19 13.86 2.97
CA LEU A 190 13.85 14.53 1.72
C LEU A 190 14.72 14.02 0.57
N LEU A 191 16.02 13.92 0.77
CA LEU A 191 16.95 13.42 -0.23
C LEU A 191 16.61 11.99 -0.65
N PHE A 192 16.36 11.11 0.32
CA PHE A 192 15.95 9.73 0.02
C PHE A 192 14.61 9.69 -0.74
N THR A 193 13.63 10.45 -0.29
CA THR A 193 12.31 10.54 -0.93
C THR A 193 12.44 10.95 -2.40
N ILE A 194 13.14 12.03 -2.68
CA ILE A 194 13.33 12.52 -4.05
C ILE A 194 14.15 11.52 -4.88
N GLY A 195 15.22 10.97 -4.31
CA GLY A 195 16.01 9.92 -4.97
C GLY A 195 15.18 8.69 -5.34
N ARG A 196 14.27 8.25 -4.45
CA ARG A 196 13.31 7.17 -4.74
C ARG A 196 12.34 7.53 -5.85
N ARG A 197 11.73 8.72 -5.78
CA ARG A 197 10.75 9.18 -6.79
C ARG A 197 11.37 9.35 -8.17
N LEU A 198 12.67 9.65 -8.25
CA LEU A 198 13.43 9.77 -9.50
C LEU A 198 14.14 8.46 -9.92
N ASN A 199 13.88 7.33 -9.25
CA ASN A 199 14.51 6.03 -9.50
C ASN A 199 16.06 6.05 -9.40
N ILE A 200 16.59 6.90 -8.53
CA ILE A 200 18.02 6.96 -8.20
C ILE A 200 18.32 5.97 -7.07
N PHE A 201 17.49 5.98 -6.03
CA PHE A 201 17.57 5.04 -4.91
C PHE A 201 16.49 3.96 -5.03
N PHE A 202 16.79 2.77 -4.56
CA PHE A 202 15.84 1.66 -4.42
C PHE A 202 15.71 1.19 -2.97
N LEU A 203 16.82 1.16 -2.24
CA LEU A 203 16.89 0.77 -0.83
C LEU A 203 17.43 1.92 0.02
N LEU A 204 17.15 1.90 1.31
CA LEU A 204 17.60 2.95 2.22
C LEU A 204 19.12 3.05 2.29
N ASP A 205 19.84 1.91 2.16
CA ASP A 205 21.29 1.89 2.14
C ASP A 205 21.92 2.51 0.88
N ASP A 206 21.13 2.81 -0.15
CA ASP A 206 21.61 3.55 -1.33
C ASP A 206 22.03 4.98 -0.98
N LEU A 207 21.49 5.57 0.10
CA LEU A 207 21.95 6.85 0.65
C LEU A 207 23.46 6.87 0.97
N LYS A 208 24.05 5.72 1.32
CA LYS A 208 25.45 5.57 1.67
C LYS A 208 26.37 5.45 0.46
N LYS A 209 25.82 5.31 -0.76
CA LYS A 209 26.58 5.16 -2.00
C LYS A 209 26.91 6.55 -2.57
N PRO A 210 28.21 6.98 -2.59
CA PRO A 210 28.58 8.36 -2.89
C PRO A 210 28.07 8.86 -4.24
N GLU A 211 28.12 8.02 -5.29
CA GLU A 211 27.67 8.39 -6.63
C GLU A 211 26.15 8.59 -6.71
N LEU A 212 25.37 7.71 -6.07
CA LEU A 212 23.91 7.83 -6.03
C LEU A 212 23.49 9.02 -5.18
N HIS A 213 24.14 9.22 -4.03
CA HIS A 213 23.92 10.35 -3.15
C HIS A 213 24.15 11.68 -3.89
N LYS A 214 25.30 11.83 -4.56
CA LYS A 214 25.63 13.02 -5.36
C LYS A 214 24.57 13.27 -6.45
N LYS A 215 24.16 12.23 -7.18
CA LYS A 215 23.14 12.34 -8.23
C LYS A 215 21.79 12.80 -7.66
N ALA A 216 21.40 12.29 -6.50
CA ALA A 216 20.16 12.70 -5.82
C ALA A 216 20.24 14.16 -5.35
N GLU A 217 21.36 14.59 -4.75
CA GLU A 217 21.60 16.00 -4.36
C GLU A 217 21.53 16.95 -5.55
N GLU A 218 22.19 16.62 -6.67
CA GLU A 218 22.14 17.42 -7.88
C GLU A 218 20.72 17.54 -8.43
N SER A 219 19.96 16.45 -8.39
CA SER A 219 18.55 16.44 -8.79
C SER A 219 17.69 17.31 -7.89
N LEU A 220 17.86 17.22 -6.57
CA LEU A 220 17.15 18.04 -5.59
C LEU A 220 17.49 19.53 -5.77
N LYS A 221 18.77 19.87 -5.94
CA LYS A 221 19.22 21.24 -6.24
C LYS A 221 18.59 21.79 -7.52
N ASN A 222 18.48 20.97 -8.56
CA ASN A 222 17.84 21.36 -9.82
C ASN A 222 16.33 21.62 -9.65
N ILE A 223 15.63 20.81 -8.84
CA ILE A 223 14.21 21.04 -8.53
C ILE A 223 14.05 22.36 -7.80
N LEU A 224 14.82 22.59 -6.72
CA LEU A 224 14.76 23.82 -5.92
C LEU A 224 15.20 25.06 -6.71
N GLY A 225 16.18 24.93 -7.62
CA GLY A 225 16.60 26.01 -8.48
C GLY A 225 15.54 26.45 -9.50
N LYS A 226 14.66 25.51 -9.95
CA LYS A 226 13.55 25.83 -10.85
C LYS A 226 12.28 26.29 -10.12
N SER A 227 12.06 25.78 -8.91
CA SER A 227 10.88 26.01 -8.09
C SER A 227 11.29 26.07 -6.62
N PRO A 228 11.76 27.22 -6.10
CA PRO A 228 12.21 27.35 -4.71
C PRO A 228 11.14 26.98 -3.68
N ASP A 229 9.87 27.28 -3.98
CA ASP A 229 8.70 27.03 -3.11
C ASP A 229 7.94 25.75 -3.51
N VAL A 230 8.65 24.72 -4.02
CA VAL A 230 8.01 23.49 -4.46
C VAL A 230 7.31 22.77 -3.30
N ASP A 231 6.04 22.42 -3.52
CA ASP A 231 5.31 21.51 -2.63
C ASP A 231 5.74 20.07 -2.92
N PHE A 232 6.60 19.52 -2.07
CA PHE A 232 7.11 18.16 -2.21
C PHE A 232 6.01 17.10 -2.03
N VAL A 233 4.94 17.37 -1.29
CA VAL A 233 3.80 16.43 -1.14
C VAL A 233 3.07 16.30 -2.47
N ALA A 234 2.73 17.43 -3.08
CA ALA A 234 2.11 17.47 -4.40
C ALA A 234 3.00 16.85 -5.48
N LEU A 235 4.30 17.18 -5.48
CA LEU A 235 5.28 16.61 -6.43
C LEU A 235 5.37 15.08 -6.31
N CYS A 236 5.50 14.55 -5.09
CA CYS A 236 5.58 13.11 -4.89
C CYS A 236 4.28 12.40 -5.29
N ASN A 237 3.12 13.00 -4.98
CA ASN A 237 1.84 12.47 -5.45
C ASN A 237 1.75 12.45 -6.98
N TYR A 238 2.18 13.53 -7.66
CA TYR A 238 2.21 13.59 -9.12
C TYR A 238 3.10 12.50 -9.73
N ILE A 239 4.29 12.26 -9.16
CA ILE A 239 5.19 11.20 -9.64
C ILE A 239 4.55 9.82 -9.41
N ARG A 240 3.94 9.56 -8.24
CA ARG A 240 3.24 8.29 -7.99
C ARG A 240 2.13 8.02 -9.00
N GLN A 241 1.35 9.03 -9.38
CA GLN A 241 0.30 8.90 -10.41
C GLN A 241 0.85 8.39 -11.75
N SER A 242 2.06 8.81 -12.13
CA SER A 242 2.67 8.43 -13.40
C SER A 242 3.27 7.03 -13.41
N GLN A 243 3.31 6.37 -12.26
CA GLN A 243 3.88 5.03 -12.06
C GLN A 243 2.80 3.93 -11.93
N ILE A 244 1.51 4.30 -12.08
CA ILE A 244 0.35 3.40 -11.98
C ILE A 244 -0.18 3.04 -13.37
#